data_dbe10b4cda93a6008137b5d489edf650
#
_entry.id   dbe10b4cda93a6008137b5d489edf650
#
_cell.length_a   1.000
_cell.length_b   1.000
_cell.length_c   1.000
_cell.angle_alpha   90.00
_cell.angle_beta   90.00
_cell.angle_gamma   90.00
#
_symmetry.space_group_name_H-M   'P 1'
#
loop_
_entity.id
_entity.type
_entity.pdbx_description
1 polymer ?
#
loop_
_entity_poly.entity_id
_entity_poly.type
_entity_poly.pdbx_seq_one_letter_code
_entity_poly.pdbx_strand_id
1 'polypeptide(L)'
;MSTTIKQTTPSELPQPLSRKETERIVHELKAQQVELAIENEELREAKHEAQEALEKYTDLYEFAPTGYLTLYRNGAVSSVNLAAANLLRIERSLLLGRSFEEFVTADCRSIFTAFLESVFATPANKTCNVVLLDNVSLPLNIQIEATVCASLQECRLALINITGRD
;
A
#
# COMPACT_ATOMS: atom_id res chain seq x y z
N MET A 1 26.87 -24.33 68.86
CA MET A 1 26.55 -23.57 67.63
C MET A 1 25.11 -23.79 67.37
N SER A 2 24.28 -22.83 67.77
CA SER A 2 22.82 -22.93 67.56
C SER A 2 22.44 -22.24 66.24
N THR A 3 21.99 -22.99 65.32
CA THR A 3 21.47 -22.49 64.04
C THR A 3 20.02 -22.06 64.24
N THR A 4 19.81 -20.75 64.34
CA THR A 4 18.48 -20.17 64.44
C THR A 4 17.82 -20.25 63.08
N ILE A 5 16.85 -21.14 62.89
CA ILE A 5 15.98 -21.20 61.77
C ILE A 5 15.00 -20.03 61.88
N LYS A 6 15.14 -19.02 61.02
CA LYS A 6 14.13 -17.97 60.87
C LYS A 6 12.89 -18.62 60.28
N GLN A 7 11.85 -18.75 61.09
CA GLN A 7 10.52 -19.05 60.62
C GLN A 7 10.05 -17.88 59.78
N THR A 8 9.95 -18.09 58.47
CA THR A 8 9.21 -17.22 57.58
C THR A 8 7.73 -17.33 57.95
N THR A 9 7.16 -16.24 58.41
CA THR A 9 5.71 -16.10 58.60
C THR A 9 4.99 -16.47 57.33
N PRO A 10 3.90 -17.25 57.38
CA PRO A 10 3.13 -17.55 56.19
C PRO A 10 2.62 -16.24 55.58
N SER A 11 2.87 -16.09 54.29
CA SER A 11 2.37 -14.99 53.48
C SER A 11 0.89 -14.78 53.80
N GLU A 12 0.55 -13.57 54.28
CA GLU A 12 -0.85 -13.22 54.48
C GLU A 12 -1.62 -13.46 53.23
N LEU A 13 -2.58 -14.38 53.28
CA LEU A 13 -3.56 -14.56 52.22
C LEU A 13 -4.26 -13.22 51.97
N PRO A 14 -4.43 -12.77 50.71
CA PRO A 14 -5.11 -11.52 50.44
C PRO A 14 -6.47 -11.54 51.13
N GLN A 15 -6.76 -10.52 51.92
CA GLN A 15 -8.03 -10.41 52.62
C GLN A 15 -9.17 -10.33 51.60
N PRO A 16 -10.31 -10.99 51.85
CA PRO A 16 -11.47 -10.88 50.96
C PRO A 16 -11.94 -9.42 50.92
N LEU A 17 -12.25 -8.93 49.70
CA LEU A 17 -12.75 -7.60 49.49
C LEU A 17 -14.07 -7.37 50.28
N SER A 18 -14.27 -6.17 50.83
CA SER A 18 -15.54 -5.81 51.44
C SER A 18 -16.66 -5.80 50.40
N ARG A 19 -17.90 -5.93 50.85
CA ARG A 19 -19.08 -5.89 49.96
C ARG A 19 -19.13 -4.61 49.13
N LYS A 20 -18.81 -3.45 49.72
CA LYS A 20 -18.75 -2.15 49.02
C LYS A 20 -17.67 -2.09 47.98
N GLU A 21 -16.52 -2.64 48.24
CA GLU A 21 -15.41 -2.70 47.28
C GLU A 21 -15.73 -3.61 46.11
N THR A 22 -16.35 -4.75 46.35
CA THR A 22 -16.82 -5.68 45.33
C THR A 22 -17.88 -5.03 44.46
N GLU A 23 -18.87 -4.34 45.03
CA GLU A 23 -19.92 -3.64 44.31
C GLU A 23 -19.31 -2.51 43.40
N ARG A 24 -18.33 -1.78 43.90
CA ARG A 24 -17.61 -0.75 43.14
C ARG A 24 -16.85 -1.32 41.96
N ILE A 25 -16.09 -2.40 42.17
CA ILE A 25 -15.35 -3.08 41.12
C ILE A 25 -16.28 -3.64 40.05
N VAL A 26 -17.38 -4.27 40.46
CA VAL A 26 -18.39 -4.78 39.51
C VAL A 26 -18.99 -3.65 38.69
N HIS A 27 -19.27 -2.50 39.32
CA HIS A 27 -19.79 -1.33 38.62
C HIS A 27 -18.80 -0.75 37.63
N GLU A 28 -17.53 -0.62 38.01
CA GLU A 28 -16.44 -0.18 37.15
C GLU A 28 -16.24 -1.15 35.96
N LEU A 29 -16.25 -2.45 36.20
CA LEU A 29 -16.11 -3.46 35.16
C LEU A 29 -17.27 -3.42 34.16
N LYS A 30 -18.50 -3.21 34.62
CA LYS A 30 -19.65 -3.05 33.72
C LYS A 30 -19.54 -1.79 32.87
N ALA A 31 -19.10 -0.68 33.45
CA ALA A 31 -18.87 0.56 32.72
C ALA A 31 -17.78 0.37 31.67
N GLN A 32 -16.66 -0.29 32.01
CA GLN A 32 -15.60 -0.62 31.07
C GLN A 32 -16.08 -1.57 29.95
N GLN A 33 -16.92 -2.55 30.26
CA GLN A 33 -17.47 -3.44 29.25
C GLN A 33 -18.35 -2.69 28.24
N VAL A 34 -19.15 -1.73 28.70
CA VAL A 34 -19.96 -0.89 27.82
C VAL A 34 -19.07 -0.02 26.94
N GLU A 35 -18.05 0.61 27.53
CA GLU A 35 -17.11 1.44 26.79
C GLU A 35 -16.35 0.63 25.72
N LEU A 36 -15.85 -0.56 26.09
CA LEU A 36 -15.18 -1.46 25.14
C LEU A 36 -16.13 -1.94 24.02
N ALA A 37 -17.40 -2.18 24.34
CA ALA A 37 -18.38 -2.58 23.34
C ALA A 37 -18.64 -1.45 22.33
N ILE A 38 -18.70 -0.21 22.81
CA ILE A 38 -18.86 0.97 21.95
C ILE A 38 -17.62 1.15 21.06
N GLU A 39 -16.43 1.14 21.66
CA GLU A 39 -15.16 1.23 20.91
C GLU A 39 -15.03 0.12 19.87
N ASN A 40 -15.42 -1.10 20.22
CA ASN A 40 -15.36 -2.24 19.32
C ASN A 40 -16.30 -2.06 18.12
N GLU A 41 -17.51 -1.54 18.35
CA GLU A 41 -18.45 -1.25 17.27
C GLU A 41 -17.94 -0.13 16.36
N GLU A 42 -17.42 0.96 16.92
CA GLU A 42 -16.80 2.05 16.17
C GLU A 42 -15.63 1.56 15.31
N LEU A 43 -14.79 0.67 15.84
CA LEU A 43 -13.70 0.06 15.10
C LEU A 43 -14.17 -0.84 13.97
N ARG A 44 -15.24 -1.59 14.21
CA ARG A 44 -15.85 -2.44 13.17
C ARG A 44 -16.44 -1.63 12.04
N GLU A 45 -17.14 -0.54 12.36
CA GLU A 45 -17.70 0.37 11.37
C GLU A 45 -16.60 1.04 10.56
N ALA A 46 -15.58 1.57 11.21
CA ALA A 46 -14.42 2.19 10.55
C ALA A 46 -13.67 1.20 9.65
N LYS A 47 -13.49 -0.04 10.12
CA LYS A 47 -12.88 -1.11 9.33
C LYS A 47 -13.73 -1.46 8.10
N HIS A 48 -15.04 -1.53 8.26
CA HIS A 48 -15.96 -1.83 7.17
C HIS A 48 -15.94 -0.73 6.10
N GLU A 49 -16.00 0.54 6.50
CA GLU A 49 -15.89 1.69 5.59
C GLU A 49 -14.56 1.70 4.84
N ALA A 50 -13.46 1.45 5.56
CA ALA A 50 -12.12 1.37 4.94
C ALA A 50 -12.03 0.23 3.93
N GLN A 51 -12.64 -0.91 4.24
CA GLN A 51 -12.64 -2.08 3.37
C GLN A 51 -13.48 -1.84 2.12
N GLU A 52 -14.66 -1.23 2.24
CA GLU A 52 -15.48 -0.84 1.09
C GLU A 52 -14.76 0.17 0.18
N ALA A 53 -14.12 1.16 0.78
CA ALA A 53 -13.33 2.15 0.04
C ALA A 53 -12.17 1.50 -0.71
N LEU A 54 -11.48 0.54 -0.08
CA LEU A 54 -10.40 -0.21 -0.70
C LEU A 54 -10.88 -1.07 -1.88
N GLU A 55 -12.01 -1.75 -1.71
CA GLU A 55 -12.62 -2.54 -2.78
C GLU A 55 -12.97 -1.68 -4.00
N LYS A 56 -13.63 -0.54 -3.77
CA LYS A 56 -13.95 0.42 -4.83
C LYS A 56 -12.70 0.95 -5.52
N TYR A 57 -11.66 1.30 -4.76
CA TYR A 57 -10.40 1.76 -5.31
C TYR A 57 -9.73 0.68 -6.15
N THR A 58 -9.70 -0.55 -5.64
CA THR A 58 -9.12 -1.70 -6.34
C THR A 58 -9.85 -1.96 -7.66
N ASP A 59 -11.18 -1.96 -7.65
CA ASP A 59 -11.99 -2.13 -8.85
C ASP A 59 -11.72 -1.03 -9.88
N LEU A 60 -11.70 0.22 -9.46
CA LEU A 60 -11.42 1.36 -10.34
C LEU A 60 -10.00 1.30 -10.92
N TYR A 61 -9.04 0.85 -10.14
CA TYR A 61 -7.64 0.73 -10.56
C TYR A 61 -7.41 -0.47 -11.48
N GLU A 62 -7.88 -1.64 -11.07
CA GLU A 62 -7.66 -2.90 -11.80
C GLU A 62 -8.39 -2.95 -13.14
N PHE A 63 -9.60 -2.46 -13.18
CA PHE A 63 -10.46 -2.50 -14.37
C PHE A 63 -10.52 -1.17 -15.13
N ALA A 64 -9.63 -0.23 -14.79
CA ALA A 64 -9.50 0.99 -15.56
C ALA A 64 -9.13 0.69 -17.03
N PRO A 65 -9.66 1.43 -17.99
CA PRO A 65 -9.30 1.24 -19.42
C PRO A 65 -7.88 1.69 -19.73
N THR A 66 -7.30 2.52 -18.86
CA THR A 66 -5.94 3.02 -19.00
C THR A 66 -4.97 2.15 -18.20
N GLY A 67 -3.82 1.83 -18.75
CA GLY A 67 -2.76 1.14 -18.04
C GLY A 67 -2.11 2.03 -17.00
N TYR A 68 -2.16 1.63 -15.74
CA TYR A 68 -1.49 2.32 -14.63
C TYR A 68 -0.38 1.48 -14.05
N LEU A 69 0.76 2.13 -13.81
CA LEU A 69 1.92 1.57 -13.13
C LEU A 69 2.35 2.53 -12.03
N THR A 70 2.95 1.96 -11.00
CA THR A 70 3.71 2.74 -10.03
C THR A 70 5.16 2.27 -10.09
N LEU A 71 6.08 3.21 -10.16
CA LEU A 71 7.51 2.95 -10.17
C LEU A 71 8.16 3.51 -8.91
N TYR A 72 9.10 2.76 -8.37
CA TYR A 72 10.04 3.30 -7.40
C TYR A 72 11.00 4.32 -8.07
N ARG A 73 11.69 5.09 -7.26
CA ARG A 73 12.65 6.09 -7.73
C ARG A 73 13.75 5.50 -8.64
N ASN A 74 14.11 4.24 -8.42
CA ASN A 74 15.08 3.52 -9.25
C ASN A 74 14.50 2.97 -10.57
N GLY A 75 13.22 3.20 -10.84
CA GLY A 75 12.56 2.71 -12.04
C GLY A 75 11.98 1.30 -11.96
N ALA A 76 12.10 0.63 -10.82
CA ALA A 76 11.51 -0.69 -10.63
C ALA A 76 9.98 -0.60 -10.47
N VAL A 77 9.26 -1.56 -11.02
CA VAL A 77 7.79 -1.61 -10.95
C VAL A 77 7.34 -2.00 -9.55
N SER A 78 6.62 -1.09 -8.89
CA SER A 78 6.02 -1.31 -7.57
C SER A 78 4.62 -1.92 -7.66
N SER A 79 3.80 -1.40 -8.57
CA SER A 79 2.46 -1.92 -8.84
C SER A 79 2.08 -1.73 -10.30
N VAL A 80 1.15 -2.54 -10.76
CA VAL A 80 0.66 -2.53 -12.15
C VAL A 80 -0.80 -2.99 -12.15
N ASN A 81 -1.66 -2.29 -12.88
CA ASN A 81 -3.03 -2.73 -13.04
C ASN A 81 -3.16 -3.73 -14.20
N LEU A 82 -4.34 -4.33 -14.32
CA LEU A 82 -4.60 -5.34 -15.35
C LEU A 82 -4.46 -4.77 -16.76
N ALA A 83 -4.92 -3.54 -17.00
CA ALA A 83 -4.83 -2.91 -18.32
C ALA A 83 -3.37 -2.72 -18.78
N ALA A 84 -2.48 -2.32 -17.87
CA ALA A 84 -1.05 -2.19 -18.18
C ALA A 84 -0.39 -3.54 -18.45
N ALA A 85 -0.70 -4.56 -17.66
CA ALA A 85 -0.20 -5.91 -17.89
C ALA A 85 -0.68 -6.47 -19.26
N ASN A 86 -1.94 -6.25 -19.60
CA ASN A 86 -2.50 -6.65 -20.89
C ASN A 86 -1.87 -5.89 -22.07
N LEU A 87 -1.62 -4.59 -21.87
CA LEU A 87 -0.97 -3.76 -22.89
C LEU A 87 0.43 -4.26 -23.22
N LEU A 88 1.21 -4.62 -22.21
CA LEU A 88 2.55 -5.16 -22.34
C LEU A 88 2.57 -6.66 -22.68
N ARG A 89 1.44 -7.32 -22.56
CA ARG A 89 1.28 -8.78 -22.73
C ARG A 89 2.22 -9.60 -21.83
N ILE A 90 2.43 -9.11 -20.63
CA ILE A 90 3.28 -9.74 -19.61
C ILE A 90 2.45 -9.94 -18.35
N GLU A 91 2.57 -11.09 -17.71
CA GLU A 91 1.92 -11.34 -16.43
C GLU A 91 2.40 -10.35 -15.36
N ARG A 92 1.47 -9.91 -14.54
CA ARG A 92 1.76 -8.97 -13.45
C ARG A 92 2.92 -9.44 -12.55
N SER A 93 2.95 -10.71 -12.20
CA SER A 93 4.00 -11.29 -11.36
C SER A 93 5.40 -11.15 -11.95
N LEU A 94 5.50 -11.14 -13.26
CA LEU A 94 6.75 -10.97 -13.99
C LEU A 94 7.15 -9.51 -14.17
N LEU A 95 6.21 -8.58 -14.03
CA LEU A 95 6.45 -7.13 -14.11
C LEU A 95 6.94 -6.55 -12.78
N LEU A 96 6.39 -7.03 -11.67
CA LEU A 96 6.71 -6.52 -10.35
C LEU A 96 8.20 -6.69 -10.00
N GLY A 97 8.81 -5.61 -9.54
CA GLY A 97 10.23 -5.59 -9.16
C GLY A 97 11.21 -5.44 -10.32
N ARG A 98 10.75 -5.54 -11.57
CA ARG A 98 11.61 -5.34 -12.75
C ARG A 98 11.74 -3.86 -13.08
N SER A 99 12.86 -3.49 -13.67
CA SER A 99 13.05 -2.14 -14.18
C SER A 99 12.16 -1.91 -15.41
N PHE A 100 11.35 -0.84 -15.38
CA PHE A 100 10.51 -0.49 -16.51
C PHE A 100 11.30 -0.17 -17.77
N GLU A 101 12.52 0.31 -17.61
CA GLU A 101 13.45 0.60 -18.71
C GLU A 101 13.70 -0.62 -19.63
N GLU A 102 13.59 -1.83 -19.09
CA GLU A 102 13.76 -3.07 -19.87
C GLU A 102 12.71 -3.21 -20.99
N PHE A 103 11.54 -2.60 -20.82
CA PHE A 103 10.45 -2.63 -21.80
C PHE A 103 10.52 -1.47 -22.79
N VAL A 104 11.37 -0.49 -22.55
CA VAL A 104 11.58 0.65 -23.44
C VAL A 104 12.61 0.29 -24.49
N THR A 105 12.35 0.66 -25.74
CA THR A 105 13.34 0.44 -26.83
C THR A 105 14.64 1.16 -26.55
N ALA A 106 15.75 0.62 -27.03
CA ALA A 106 17.08 1.19 -26.81
C ALA A 106 17.17 2.67 -27.19
N ASP A 107 16.50 3.08 -28.27
CA ASP A 107 16.48 4.46 -28.74
C ASP A 107 15.74 5.41 -27.80
N CYS A 108 14.78 4.90 -27.06
CA CYS A 108 13.96 5.70 -26.13
C CYS A 108 14.42 5.65 -24.67
N ARG A 109 15.38 4.80 -24.33
CA ARG A 109 15.83 4.63 -22.94
C ARG A 109 16.37 5.91 -22.32
N SER A 110 17.18 6.65 -23.05
CA SER A 110 17.72 7.93 -22.58
C SER A 110 16.61 8.96 -22.34
N ILE A 111 15.62 9.00 -23.21
CA ILE A 111 14.43 9.86 -23.08
C ILE A 111 13.66 9.50 -21.83
N PHE A 112 13.41 8.22 -21.62
CA PHE A 112 12.69 7.72 -20.46
C PHE A 112 13.42 7.99 -19.15
N THR A 113 14.75 7.74 -19.12
CA THR A 113 15.57 7.99 -17.92
C THR A 113 15.56 9.48 -17.55
N ALA A 114 15.76 10.37 -18.51
CA ALA A 114 15.68 11.82 -18.29
C ALA A 114 14.29 12.25 -17.84
N PHE A 115 13.26 11.68 -18.41
CA PHE A 115 11.87 11.91 -18.02
C PHE A 115 11.61 11.51 -16.58
N LEU A 116 12.01 10.31 -16.17
CA LEU A 116 11.85 9.81 -14.81
C LEU A 116 12.57 10.68 -13.78
N GLU A 117 13.80 11.08 -14.06
CA GLU A 117 14.54 12.02 -13.22
C GLU A 117 13.79 13.34 -13.08
N SER A 118 13.22 13.86 -14.17
CA SER A 118 12.47 15.11 -14.16
C SER A 118 11.16 15.01 -13.35
N VAL A 119 10.51 13.86 -13.34
CA VAL A 119 9.29 13.61 -12.56
C VAL A 119 9.57 13.71 -11.06
N PHE A 120 10.68 13.15 -10.60
CA PHE A 120 11.06 13.22 -9.19
C PHE A 120 11.67 14.56 -8.79
N ALA A 121 12.20 15.32 -9.73
CA ALA A 121 12.81 16.62 -9.45
C ALA A 121 11.78 17.72 -9.21
N THR A 122 10.63 17.66 -9.88
CA THR A 122 9.58 18.68 -9.79
C THR A 122 8.22 18.01 -9.68
N PRO A 123 7.46 18.26 -8.59
CA PRO A 123 6.14 17.64 -8.38
C PRO A 123 5.08 18.28 -9.29
N ALA A 124 5.08 17.90 -10.55
CA ALA A 124 4.09 18.32 -11.54
C ALA A 124 3.81 17.15 -12.50
N ASN A 125 2.63 17.17 -13.09
CA ASN A 125 2.31 16.21 -14.15
C ASN A 125 3.24 16.41 -15.33
N LYS A 126 3.87 15.34 -15.77
CA LYS A 126 4.77 15.34 -16.91
C LYS A 126 4.39 14.27 -17.91
N THR A 127 4.69 14.54 -19.15
CA THR A 127 4.33 13.68 -20.28
C THR A 127 5.55 13.41 -21.14
N CYS A 128 5.71 12.18 -21.58
CA CYS A 128 6.68 11.85 -22.64
C CYS A 128 6.11 10.78 -23.57
N ASN A 129 6.66 10.71 -24.75
CA ASN A 129 6.34 9.68 -25.72
C ASN A 129 7.52 8.75 -25.88
N VAL A 130 7.29 7.46 -25.75
CA VAL A 130 8.30 6.42 -25.90
C VAL A 130 7.74 5.26 -26.71
N VAL A 131 8.63 4.45 -27.22
CA VAL A 131 8.26 3.18 -27.86
C VAL A 131 8.58 2.06 -26.88
N LEU A 132 7.58 1.26 -26.55
CA LEU A 132 7.74 0.06 -25.74
C LEU A 132 7.74 -1.17 -26.65
N LEU A 133 8.40 -2.22 -26.17
CA LEU A 133 8.29 -3.54 -26.77
C LEU A 133 7.39 -4.40 -25.89
N ASP A 134 6.36 -4.97 -26.48
CA ASP A 134 5.55 -5.98 -25.80
C ASP A 134 6.28 -7.33 -25.71
N ASN A 135 5.65 -8.33 -25.12
CA ASN A 135 6.26 -9.65 -24.93
C ASN A 135 6.60 -10.38 -26.27
N VAL A 136 5.97 -9.99 -27.35
CA VAL A 136 6.24 -10.54 -28.69
C VAL A 136 7.12 -9.61 -29.54
N SER A 137 7.77 -8.64 -28.90
CA SER A 137 8.69 -7.66 -29.52
C SER A 137 8.04 -6.79 -30.60
N LEU A 138 6.73 -6.54 -30.48
CA LEU A 138 6.03 -5.57 -31.32
C LEU A 138 6.15 -4.17 -30.74
N PRO A 139 6.47 -3.16 -31.55
CA PRO A 139 6.60 -1.79 -31.06
C PRO A 139 5.22 -1.21 -30.73
N LEU A 140 5.14 -0.58 -29.55
CA LEU A 140 3.99 0.16 -29.08
C LEU A 140 4.38 1.62 -28.87
N ASN A 141 3.72 2.52 -29.58
CA ASN A 141 3.88 3.95 -29.33
C ASN A 141 3.03 4.34 -28.12
N ILE A 142 3.66 4.72 -27.05
CA ILE A 142 3.01 5.01 -25.77
C ILE A 142 3.29 6.43 -25.36
N GLN A 143 2.24 7.15 -25.01
CA GLN A 143 2.33 8.38 -24.26
C GLN A 143 2.28 8.04 -22.78
N ILE A 144 3.28 8.46 -22.03
CA ILE A 144 3.35 8.27 -20.59
C ILE A 144 3.04 9.60 -19.91
N GLU A 145 2.05 9.59 -19.03
CA GLU A 145 1.78 10.69 -18.11
C GLU A 145 2.21 10.26 -16.72
N ALA A 146 3.01 11.06 -16.05
CA ALA A 146 3.56 10.70 -14.75
C ALA A 146 3.39 11.81 -13.72
N THR A 147 3.13 11.37 -12.49
CA THR A 147 3.04 12.22 -11.31
C THR A 147 3.75 11.55 -10.16
N VAL A 148 4.57 12.30 -9.43
CA VAL A 148 5.19 11.79 -8.21
C VAL A 148 4.14 11.61 -7.11
N CYS A 149 4.23 10.53 -6.36
CA CYS A 149 3.38 10.28 -5.20
C CYS A 149 3.76 11.20 -4.03
N ALA A 150 2.82 11.37 -3.07
CA ALA A 150 3.03 12.20 -1.89
C ALA A 150 4.26 11.80 -1.06
N SER A 151 4.64 10.53 -1.08
CA SER A 151 5.84 10.01 -0.41
C SER A 151 7.16 10.47 -1.04
N LEU A 152 7.15 10.98 -2.27
CA LEU A 152 8.32 11.34 -3.07
C LEU A 152 9.27 10.15 -3.38
N GLN A 153 8.87 8.94 -3.07
CA GLN A 153 9.65 7.71 -3.30
C GLN A 153 9.14 6.90 -4.50
N GLU A 154 7.94 7.18 -4.90
CA GLU A 154 7.26 6.51 -6.00
C GLU A 154 6.63 7.52 -6.94
N CYS A 155 6.48 7.15 -8.20
CA CYS A 155 5.69 7.90 -9.17
C CYS A 155 4.66 6.99 -9.82
N ARG A 156 3.52 7.57 -10.15
CA ARG A 156 2.44 6.90 -10.87
C ARG A 156 2.51 7.25 -12.34
N LEU A 157 2.45 6.24 -13.19
CA LEU A 157 2.43 6.39 -14.64
C LEU A 157 1.10 5.95 -15.20
N ALA A 158 0.56 6.72 -16.13
CA ALA A 158 -0.54 6.31 -17.00
C ALA A 158 0.02 6.04 -18.40
N LEU A 159 -0.24 4.86 -18.93
CA LEU A 159 0.20 4.44 -20.26
C LEU A 159 -0.96 4.58 -21.25
N ILE A 160 -0.80 5.44 -22.23
CA ILE A 160 -1.79 5.70 -23.27
C ILE A 160 -1.23 5.19 -24.60
N ASN A 161 -1.86 4.17 -25.16
CA ASN A 161 -1.45 3.64 -26.45
C ASN A 161 -1.89 4.63 -27.56
N ILE A 162 -0.91 5.19 -28.23
CA ILE A 162 -1.10 6.10 -29.36
C ILE A 162 -0.74 5.47 -30.70
N THR A 163 -0.48 4.15 -30.72
CA THR A 163 -0.20 3.42 -31.96
C THR A 163 -1.40 3.51 -32.89
N GLY A 164 -1.19 4.03 -34.09
CA GLY A 164 -2.25 4.19 -35.09
C GLY A 164 -3.16 5.41 -34.94
N ARG A 165 -2.81 6.33 -34.02
CA ARG A 165 -3.41 7.67 -34.01
C ARG A 165 -2.56 8.60 -34.85
N ASP A 166 -3.04 8.86 -36.03
CA ASP A 166 -2.49 9.92 -36.91
C ASP A 166 -3.06 11.29 -36.50
#